data_e521d7cbfde9e518b787ef6767a6aaf3
#
_entry.id   e521d7cbfde9e518b787ef6767a6aaf3
#
_cell.length_a   1.000
_cell.length_b   1.000
_cell.length_c   1.000
_cell.angle_alpha   90.00
_cell.angle_beta   90.00
_cell.angle_gamma   90.00
#
_symmetry.space_group_name_H-M   'P 1'
#
loop_
_entity.id
_entity.type
_entity.pdbx_description
1 polymer ?
#
loop_
_entity_poly.entity_id
_entity_poly.type
_entity_poly.pdbx_seq_one_letter_code
_entity_poly.pdbx_strand_id
1 'polypeptide(L)'
;PAVDKYVMAWNRWGHFIAAIIFDVTAILIGYLYLFSKFDKPYKKVLPTKKNFIEFCEVFFNLMTFNRRKKFSSEHSDSYNIMFFTVFHLLLVFMLFTGLQLYVHGLASGESSIGAWWPWMLHFATDWTLYVFGGNMGGRIAHHTSMYLILVWVMCHIYYQIWRTIFWQESDIAIVFGGYKYVKEEDKKEEK
;
A
#
# COMPACT_ATOMS: atom_id res chain seq x y z
N PRO A 1 -28.65 24.62 3.07
CA PRO A 1 -29.00 23.20 2.99
C PRO A 1 -28.69 22.57 1.62
N ALA A 2 -28.86 23.32 0.48
CA ALA A 2 -28.59 22.79 -0.85
C ALA A 2 -27.07 22.70 -1.17
N VAL A 3 -26.27 23.60 -0.65
CA VAL A 3 -24.82 23.67 -0.88
C VAL A 3 -24.09 22.44 -0.31
N ASP A 4 -24.50 21.97 0.86
CA ASP A 4 -23.88 20.83 1.53
C ASP A 4 -24.07 19.51 0.75
N LYS A 5 -25.21 19.38 0.06
CA LYS A 5 -25.47 18.20 -0.79
C LYS A 5 -24.54 18.14 -1.99
N TYR A 6 -24.22 19.26 -2.61
CA TYR A 6 -23.27 19.30 -3.73
C TYR A 6 -21.83 19.02 -3.29
N VAL A 7 -21.39 19.55 -2.17
CA VAL A 7 -20.05 19.29 -1.62
C VAL A 7 -19.86 17.80 -1.33
N MET A 8 -20.86 17.15 -0.70
CA MET A 8 -20.81 15.71 -0.42
C MET A 8 -20.80 14.87 -1.70
N ALA A 9 -21.54 15.27 -2.73
CA ALA A 9 -21.54 14.59 -4.03
C ALA A 9 -20.16 14.71 -4.72
N TRP A 10 -19.55 15.88 -4.70
CA TRP A 10 -18.21 16.12 -5.25
C TRP A 10 -17.13 15.31 -4.51
N ASN A 11 -17.18 15.27 -3.20
CA ASN A 11 -16.24 14.48 -2.40
C ASN A 11 -16.36 12.98 -2.69
N ARG A 12 -17.58 12.46 -2.82
CA ARG A 12 -17.81 11.07 -3.22
C ARG A 12 -17.26 10.79 -4.62
N TRP A 13 -17.56 11.65 -5.57
CA TRP A 13 -17.10 11.49 -6.95
C TRP A 13 -15.58 11.49 -7.04
N GLY A 14 -14.92 12.49 -6.41
CA GLY A 14 -13.47 12.56 -6.34
C GLY A 14 -12.85 11.33 -5.66
N HIS A 15 -13.47 10.83 -4.58
CA HIS A 15 -13.02 9.62 -3.90
C HIS A 15 -13.09 8.39 -4.81
N PHE A 16 -14.20 8.18 -5.53
CA PHE A 16 -14.33 7.03 -6.43
C PHE A 16 -13.34 7.07 -7.59
N ILE A 17 -13.12 8.23 -8.21
CA ILE A 17 -12.11 8.34 -9.27
C ILE A 17 -10.71 8.04 -8.73
N ALA A 18 -10.34 8.64 -7.60
CA ALA A 18 -9.05 8.39 -6.97
C ALA A 18 -8.88 6.91 -6.59
N ALA A 19 -9.92 6.28 -6.03
CA ALA A 19 -9.92 4.87 -5.69
C ALA A 19 -9.71 3.98 -6.92
N ILE A 20 -10.43 4.21 -8.03
CA ILE A 20 -10.28 3.43 -9.26
C ILE A 20 -8.86 3.55 -9.82
N ILE A 21 -8.31 4.77 -9.90
CA ILE A 21 -6.94 4.99 -10.40
C ILE A 21 -5.93 4.24 -9.51
N PHE A 22 -6.13 4.34 -8.20
CA PHE A 22 -5.26 3.72 -7.23
C PHE A 22 -5.32 2.19 -7.28
N ASP A 23 -6.51 1.61 -7.36
CA ASP A 23 -6.74 0.17 -7.45
C ASP A 23 -6.15 -0.42 -8.74
N VAL A 24 -6.36 0.24 -9.89
CA VAL A 24 -5.76 -0.17 -11.16
C VAL A 24 -4.23 -0.14 -11.07
N THR A 25 -3.67 0.91 -10.49
CA THR A 25 -2.21 1.03 -10.28
C THR A 25 -1.69 -0.07 -9.36
N ALA A 26 -2.37 -0.34 -8.25
CA ALA A 26 -2.01 -1.39 -7.32
C ALA A 26 -2.07 -2.80 -7.95
N ILE A 27 -3.09 -3.07 -8.77
CA ILE A 27 -3.22 -4.34 -9.51
C ILE A 27 -2.08 -4.49 -10.52
N LEU A 28 -1.75 -3.44 -11.27
CA LEU A 28 -0.64 -3.47 -12.23
C LEU A 28 0.71 -3.70 -11.55
N ILE A 29 0.98 -3.00 -10.45
CA ILE A 29 2.20 -3.20 -9.67
C ILE A 29 2.23 -4.62 -9.09
N GLY A 30 1.12 -5.10 -8.53
CA GLY A 30 0.99 -6.47 -8.01
C GLY A 30 1.23 -7.52 -9.10
N TYR A 31 0.70 -7.30 -10.30
CA TYR A 31 0.94 -8.17 -11.46
C TYR A 31 2.43 -8.20 -11.83
N LEU A 32 3.07 -7.05 -11.98
CA LEU A 32 4.49 -6.96 -12.28
C LEU A 32 5.34 -7.62 -11.19
N TYR A 33 4.96 -7.44 -9.93
CA TYR A 33 5.62 -8.02 -8.79
C TYR A 33 5.60 -9.56 -8.78
N LEU A 34 4.45 -10.16 -9.15
CA LEU A 34 4.26 -11.61 -9.16
C LEU A 34 4.78 -12.28 -10.44
N PHE A 35 4.63 -11.62 -11.59
CA PHE A 35 4.84 -12.23 -12.91
C PHE A 35 6.04 -11.67 -13.67
N SER A 36 6.81 -10.72 -13.12
CA SER A 36 8.02 -10.22 -13.77
C SER A 36 9.04 -11.36 -14.00
N LYS A 37 9.52 -11.45 -15.24
CA LYS A 37 10.54 -12.41 -15.63
C LYS A 37 11.96 -11.92 -15.28
N PHE A 38 12.16 -10.62 -15.19
CA PHE A 38 13.47 -9.99 -15.01
C PHE A 38 13.87 -9.92 -13.54
N ASP A 39 12.97 -9.44 -12.69
CA ASP A 39 13.12 -9.50 -11.24
C ASP A 39 12.13 -10.50 -10.67
N LYS A 40 12.58 -11.33 -9.75
CA LYS A 40 11.69 -12.26 -9.03
C LYS A 40 11.49 -11.77 -7.60
N PRO A 41 10.87 -10.58 -7.39
CA PRO A 41 10.74 -9.98 -6.07
C PRO A 41 9.91 -10.86 -5.13
N TYR A 42 8.98 -11.67 -5.66
CA TYR A 42 8.22 -12.63 -4.85
C TYR A 42 9.09 -13.62 -4.10
N LYS A 43 10.29 -13.97 -4.62
CA LYS A 43 11.23 -14.86 -3.91
C LYS A 43 11.88 -14.21 -2.69
N LYS A 44 12.01 -12.89 -2.72
CA LYS A 44 12.54 -12.11 -1.59
C LYS A 44 11.47 -11.83 -0.53
N VAL A 45 10.19 -11.82 -0.93
CA VAL A 45 9.01 -11.54 -0.08
C VAL A 45 8.51 -12.76 0.66
N LEU A 46 8.78 -13.96 0.18
CA LEU A 46 8.48 -15.13 0.98
C LEU A 46 9.06 -14.91 2.37
N PRO A 47 8.24 -14.98 3.44
CA PRO A 47 8.67 -14.66 4.80
C PRO A 47 9.67 -15.70 5.29
N THR A 48 10.88 -15.61 4.78
CA THR A 48 12.00 -16.39 5.30
C THR A 48 12.33 -15.83 6.68
N LYS A 49 12.72 -16.70 7.59
CA LYS A 49 13.16 -16.27 8.92
C LYS A 49 14.25 -15.20 8.85
N LYS A 50 15.14 -15.27 7.85
CA LYS A 50 16.18 -14.27 7.58
C LYS A 50 15.58 -12.89 7.29
N ASN A 51 14.68 -12.79 6.30
CA ASN A 51 14.07 -11.51 5.90
C ASN A 51 13.29 -10.86 7.03
N PHE A 52 12.62 -11.67 7.85
CA PHE A 52 11.89 -11.16 9.02
C PHE A 52 12.85 -10.59 10.09
N ILE A 53 13.96 -11.28 10.36
CA ILE A 53 14.96 -10.80 11.33
C ILE A 53 15.58 -9.49 10.83
N GLU A 54 15.98 -9.42 9.56
CA GLU A 54 16.55 -8.23 8.94
C GLU A 54 15.55 -7.04 8.96
N PHE A 55 14.29 -7.31 8.67
CA PHE A 55 13.23 -6.32 8.80
C PHE A 55 13.12 -5.78 10.24
N CYS A 56 13.08 -6.66 11.24
CA CYS A 56 12.99 -6.27 12.63
C CYS A 56 14.22 -5.45 13.06
N GLU A 57 15.42 -5.84 12.64
CA GLU A 57 16.65 -5.10 12.96
C GLU A 57 16.62 -3.66 12.42
N VAL A 58 16.23 -3.48 11.16
CA VAL A 58 16.11 -2.15 10.55
C VAL A 58 15.02 -1.35 11.26
N PHE A 59 13.86 -1.96 11.53
CA PHE A 59 12.74 -1.31 12.20
C PHE A 59 13.11 -0.81 13.59
N PHE A 60 13.74 -1.65 14.43
CA PHE A 60 14.20 -1.26 15.76
C PHE A 60 15.29 -0.19 15.71
N ASN A 61 16.18 -0.23 14.72
CA ASN A 61 17.19 0.81 14.53
C ASN A 61 16.56 2.17 14.23
N LEU A 62 15.51 2.20 13.40
CA LEU A 62 14.77 3.42 13.07
C LEU A 62 14.02 3.96 14.30
N MET A 63 13.38 3.08 15.07
CA MET A 63 12.65 3.46 16.30
C MET A 63 13.58 3.98 17.40
N THR A 64 14.79 3.44 17.51
CA THR A 64 15.78 3.86 18.52
C THR A 64 16.65 5.03 18.06
N PHE A 65 16.40 5.59 16.86
CA PHE A 65 17.19 6.70 16.30
C PHE A 65 18.69 6.44 16.28
N ASN A 66 19.11 5.18 16.06
CA ASN A 66 20.53 4.82 16.09
C ASN A 66 21.21 5.21 14.77
N ARG A 67 21.80 6.40 14.73
CA ARG A 67 22.46 6.99 13.56
C ARG A 67 23.78 6.31 13.19
N ARG A 68 24.37 5.54 14.09
CA ARG A 68 25.70 4.94 13.90
C ARG A 68 25.65 3.62 13.14
N LYS A 69 24.55 2.87 13.27
CA LYS A 69 24.40 1.57 12.60
C LYS A 69 23.94 1.79 11.17
N LYS A 70 24.78 1.42 10.22
CA LYS A 70 24.44 1.32 8.80
C LYS A 70 24.14 -0.12 8.49
N PHE A 71 23.18 -0.34 7.61
CA PHE A 71 22.82 -1.65 7.12
C PHE A 71 23.35 -1.84 5.70
N SER A 72 23.59 -3.07 5.30
CA SER A 72 23.92 -3.41 3.92
C SER A 72 22.71 -3.15 2.99
N SER A 73 22.96 -3.03 1.70
CA SER A 73 21.90 -2.89 0.69
C SER A 73 20.89 -4.05 0.77
N GLU A 74 21.35 -5.26 1.05
CA GLU A 74 20.51 -6.46 1.21
C GLU A 74 19.50 -6.32 2.36
N HIS A 75 19.92 -5.81 3.53
CA HIS A 75 18.99 -5.52 4.67
C HIS A 75 17.98 -4.45 4.32
N SER A 76 18.42 -3.42 3.61
CA SER A 76 17.57 -2.34 3.13
C SER A 76 16.52 -2.84 2.15
N ASP A 77 16.90 -3.73 1.24
CA ASP A 77 15.98 -4.35 0.28
C ASP A 77 14.98 -5.26 0.98
N SER A 78 15.42 -6.09 1.93
CA SER A 78 14.53 -6.95 2.73
C SER A 78 13.50 -6.12 3.51
N TYR A 79 13.91 -4.99 4.10
CA TYR A 79 13.01 -4.07 4.79
C TYR A 79 11.98 -3.47 3.83
N ASN A 80 12.40 -2.92 2.69
CA ASN A 80 11.52 -2.33 1.70
C ASN A 80 10.48 -3.33 1.21
N ILE A 81 10.89 -4.53 0.87
CA ILE A 81 10.02 -5.58 0.35
C ILE A 81 8.95 -5.96 1.38
N MET A 82 9.34 -6.24 2.62
CA MET A 82 8.40 -6.57 3.68
C MET A 82 7.43 -5.42 3.96
N PHE A 83 7.95 -4.19 3.98
CA PHE A 83 7.18 -3.00 4.23
C PHE A 83 6.14 -2.74 3.13
N PHE A 84 6.52 -2.89 1.85
CA PHE A 84 5.60 -2.79 0.72
C PHE A 84 4.60 -3.94 0.65
N THR A 85 4.98 -5.14 1.08
CA THR A 85 4.03 -6.26 1.16
C THR A 85 2.89 -5.95 2.12
N VAL A 86 3.19 -5.42 3.30
CA VAL A 86 2.15 -4.97 4.25
C VAL A 86 1.25 -3.92 3.62
N PHE A 87 1.83 -2.97 2.89
CA PHE A 87 1.07 -1.95 2.17
C PHE A 87 0.10 -2.55 1.14
N HIS A 88 0.57 -3.48 0.31
CA HIS A 88 -0.29 -4.14 -0.68
C HIS A 88 -1.43 -4.93 -0.04
N LEU A 89 -1.18 -5.59 1.10
CA LEU A 89 -2.23 -6.26 1.85
C LEU A 89 -3.27 -5.26 2.38
N LEU A 90 -2.84 -4.09 2.87
CA LEU A 90 -3.76 -3.03 3.28
C LEU A 90 -4.57 -2.48 2.10
N LEU A 91 -3.97 -2.37 0.90
CA LEU A 91 -4.69 -1.95 -0.31
C LEU A 91 -5.76 -2.96 -0.73
N VAL A 92 -5.42 -4.24 -0.75
CA VAL A 92 -6.39 -5.31 -1.05
C VAL A 92 -7.55 -5.28 -0.05
N PHE A 93 -7.25 -5.10 1.23
CA PHE A 93 -8.25 -4.97 2.27
C PHE A 93 -9.14 -3.73 2.07
N MET A 94 -8.53 -2.59 1.70
CA MET A 94 -9.21 -1.34 1.38
C MET A 94 -10.15 -1.51 0.19
N LEU A 95 -9.71 -2.21 -0.86
CA LEU A 95 -10.52 -2.53 -2.05
C LEU A 95 -11.79 -3.31 -1.65
N PHE A 96 -11.65 -4.40 -0.90
CA PHE A 96 -12.81 -5.22 -0.52
C PHE A 96 -13.79 -4.47 0.39
N THR A 97 -13.28 -3.73 1.37
CA THR A 97 -14.14 -2.92 2.24
C THR A 97 -14.78 -1.76 1.50
N GLY A 98 -14.08 -1.13 0.56
CA GLY A 98 -14.60 -0.09 -0.32
C GLY A 98 -15.70 -0.60 -1.24
N LEU A 99 -15.49 -1.74 -1.90
CA LEU A 99 -16.51 -2.39 -2.73
C LEU A 99 -17.73 -2.80 -1.92
N GLN A 100 -17.55 -3.31 -0.69
CA GLN A 100 -18.66 -3.59 0.22
C GLN A 100 -19.50 -2.34 0.48
N LEU A 101 -18.86 -1.23 0.84
CA LEU A 101 -19.58 0.02 1.12
C LEU A 101 -20.27 0.59 -0.12
N TYR A 102 -19.68 0.41 -1.30
CA TYR A 102 -20.30 0.82 -2.56
C TYR A 102 -21.55 0.00 -2.85
N VAL A 103 -21.45 -1.32 -2.85
CA VAL A 103 -22.55 -2.24 -3.22
C VAL A 103 -23.72 -2.11 -2.25
N HIS A 104 -23.45 -2.15 -0.95
CA HIS A 104 -24.50 -2.09 0.07
C HIS A 104 -24.96 -0.65 0.39
N GLY A 105 -24.30 0.36 -0.18
CA GLY A 105 -24.72 1.75 -0.14
C GLY A 105 -25.63 2.17 -1.29
N LEU A 106 -25.76 1.31 -2.33
CA LEU A 106 -26.67 1.54 -3.43
C LEU A 106 -28.11 1.15 -3.01
N ALA A 107 -29.05 2.04 -3.23
CA ALA A 107 -30.45 1.66 -3.15
C ALA A 107 -30.80 0.70 -4.29
N SER A 108 -31.71 -0.23 -4.03
CA SER A 108 -32.11 -1.24 -5.03
C SER A 108 -32.57 -0.57 -6.34
N GLY A 109 -31.87 -0.80 -7.43
CA GLY A 109 -32.21 -0.33 -8.77
C GLY A 109 -31.60 1.01 -9.19
N GLU A 110 -30.76 1.65 -8.38
CA GLU A 110 -30.17 2.98 -8.68
C GLU A 110 -28.79 2.94 -9.32
N SER A 111 -28.39 1.85 -9.97
CA SER A 111 -27.14 1.82 -10.72
C SER A 111 -27.33 2.43 -12.11
N SER A 112 -26.56 3.46 -12.45
CA SER A 112 -26.53 4.08 -13.78
C SER A 112 -26.01 3.14 -14.89
N ILE A 113 -25.36 2.03 -14.52
CA ILE A 113 -24.78 1.05 -15.45
C ILE A 113 -25.72 -0.16 -15.64
N GLY A 114 -26.79 -0.24 -14.87
CA GLY A 114 -27.76 -1.34 -14.88
C GLY A 114 -27.70 -2.23 -13.64
N ALA A 115 -28.77 -2.98 -13.40
CA ALA A 115 -28.94 -3.80 -12.21
C ALA A 115 -27.95 -4.99 -12.11
N TRP A 116 -27.33 -5.39 -13.20
CA TRP A 116 -26.39 -6.52 -13.26
C TRP A 116 -25.05 -6.21 -12.57
N TRP A 117 -24.61 -4.94 -12.63
CA TRP A 117 -23.33 -4.53 -12.07
C TRP A 117 -23.23 -4.71 -10.55
N PRO A 118 -24.17 -4.22 -9.73
CA PRO A 118 -24.17 -4.52 -8.29
C PRO A 118 -24.25 -6.00 -8.00
N TRP A 119 -25.02 -6.76 -8.80
CA TRP A 119 -25.18 -8.21 -8.60
C TRP A 119 -23.84 -8.95 -8.73
N MET A 120 -23.03 -8.65 -9.75
CA MET A 120 -21.69 -9.23 -9.88
C MET A 120 -20.78 -8.91 -8.68
N LEU A 121 -20.88 -7.69 -8.17
CA LEU A 121 -20.07 -7.26 -7.04
C LEU A 121 -20.52 -7.90 -5.71
N HIS A 122 -21.79 -8.27 -5.58
CA HIS A 122 -22.28 -9.01 -4.42
C HIS A 122 -21.51 -10.31 -4.20
N PHE A 123 -21.20 -11.05 -5.27
CA PHE A 123 -20.39 -12.26 -5.16
C PHE A 123 -19.01 -11.99 -4.51
N ALA A 124 -18.41 -10.84 -4.82
CA ALA A 124 -17.10 -10.45 -4.28
C ALA A 124 -17.17 -9.81 -2.89
N THR A 125 -18.34 -9.33 -2.44
CA THR A 125 -18.43 -8.49 -1.23
C THR A 125 -19.30 -9.04 -0.11
N ASP A 126 -20.26 -9.93 -0.38
CA ASP A 126 -21.21 -10.39 0.65
C ASP A 126 -20.54 -11.13 1.80
N TRP A 127 -19.48 -11.88 1.54
CA TRP A 127 -18.71 -12.55 2.57
C TRP A 127 -18.09 -11.58 3.58
N THR A 128 -17.78 -10.34 3.15
CA THR A 128 -17.20 -9.33 4.03
C THR A 128 -18.18 -8.86 5.10
N LEU A 129 -19.50 -8.91 4.83
CA LEU A 129 -20.53 -8.61 5.83
C LEU A 129 -20.45 -9.55 7.03
N TYR A 130 -20.19 -10.82 6.78
CA TYR A 130 -20.02 -11.81 7.84
C TYR A 130 -18.75 -11.56 8.64
N VAL A 131 -17.65 -11.28 7.95
CA VAL A 131 -16.34 -11.03 8.59
C VAL A 131 -16.36 -9.78 9.46
N PHE A 132 -16.97 -8.70 8.98
CA PHE A 132 -16.97 -7.40 9.68
C PHE A 132 -18.22 -7.14 10.53
N GLY A 133 -19.17 -8.07 10.57
CA GLY A 133 -20.40 -7.89 11.35
C GLY A 133 -21.35 -6.83 10.74
N GLY A 134 -21.49 -6.82 9.41
CA GLY A 134 -22.42 -5.96 8.69
C GLY A 134 -21.79 -4.67 8.14
N ASN A 135 -22.64 -3.79 7.62
CA ASN A 135 -22.21 -2.54 6.96
C ASN A 135 -21.49 -1.56 7.88
N MET A 136 -21.88 -1.52 9.16
CA MET A 136 -21.22 -0.65 10.13
C MET A 136 -19.79 -1.11 10.40
N GLY A 137 -19.60 -2.42 10.59
CA GLY A 137 -18.26 -3.01 10.78
C GLY A 137 -17.37 -2.80 9.55
N GLY A 138 -17.90 -3.00 8.33
CA GLY A 138 -17.21 -2.69 7.08
C GLY A 138 -16.76 -1.23 6.97
N ARG A 139 -17.62 -0.28 7.41
CA ARG A 139 -17.28 1.15 7.44
C ARG A 139 -16.16 1.45 8.43
N ILE A 140 -16.21 0.87 9.62
CA ILE A 140 -15.15 1.01 10.63
C ILE A 140 -13.85 0.43 10.09
N ALA A 141 -13.89 -0.76 9.48
CA ALA A 141 -12.72 -1.41 8.90
C ALA A 141 -12.08 -0.57 7.78
N HIS A 142 -12.90 0.00 6.88
CA HIS A 142 -12.43 0.88 5.81
C HIS A 142 -11.74 2.14 6.34
N HIS A 143 -12.36 2.82 7.30
CA HIS A 143 -11.75 4.00 7.93
C HIS A 143 -10.48 3.67 8.71
N THR A 144 -10.46 2.56 9.43
CA THR A 144 -9.26 2.12 10.16
C THR A 144 -8.12 1.84 9.20
N SER A 145 -8.40 1.18 8.07
CA SER A 145 -7.39 0.92 7.02
C SER A 145 -6.83 2.21 6.42
N MET A 146 -7.68 3.22 6.22
CA MET A 146 -7.23 4.54 5.78
C MET A 146 -6.20 5.13 6.76
N TYR A 147 -6.47 5.10 8.06
CA TYR A 147 -5.50 5.59 9.06
C TYR A 147 -4.23 4.78 9.08
N LEU A 148 -4.31 3.46 8.94
CA LEU A 148 -3.12 2.59 8.85
C LEU A 148 -2.28 2.92 7.61
N ILE A 149 -2.91 3.20 6.46
CA ILE A 149 -2.22 3.64 5.24
C ILE A 149 -1.54 4.99 5.46
N LEU A 150 -2.20 5.95 6.11
CA LEU A 150 -1.58 7.24 6.43
C LEU A 150 -0.36 7.08 7.34
N VAL A 151 -0.45 6.26 8.37
CA VAL A 151 0.69 5.94 9.24
C VAL A 151 1.81 5.28 8.43
N TRP A 152 1.45 4.35 7.54
CA TRP A 152 2.42 3.69 6.66
C TRP A 152 3.16 4.71 5.77
N VAL A 153 2.43 5.65 5.14
CA VAL A 153 3.03 6.70 4.30
C VAL A 153 3.99 7.57 5.11
N MET A 154 3.62 7.96 6.33
CA MET A 154 4.48 8.73 7.22
C MET A 154 5.76 7.95 7.57
N CYS A 155 5.65 6.67 7.91
CA CYS A 155 6.79 5.80 8.18
C CYS A 155 7.67 5.64 6.92
N HIS A 156 7.06 5.53 5.74
CA HIS A 156 7.80 5.44 4.47
C HIS A 156 8.61 6.70 4.20
N ILE A 157 7.99 7.88 4.33
CA ILE A 157 8.68 9.17 4.15
C ILE A 157 9.83 9.29 5.15
N TYR A 158 9.57 8.98 6.42
CA TYR A 158 10.61 9.01 7.47
C TYR A 158 11.78 8.09 7.11
N TYR A 159 11.52 6.86 6.70
CA TYR A 159 12.54 5.90 6.30
C TYR A 159 13.38 6.40 5.11
N GLN A 160 12.76 6.97 4.08
CA GLN A 160 13.46 7.50 2.92
C GLN A 160 14.35 8.69 3.28
N ILE A 161 13.88 9.60 4.13
CA ILE A 161 14.68 10.72 4.64
C ILE A 161 15.86 10.20 5.46
N TRP A 162 15.61 9.22 6.33
CA TRP A 162 16.64 8.60 7.14
C TRP A 162 17.76 7.99 6.30
N ARG A 163 17.41 7.20 5.29
CA ARG A 163 18.38 6.61 4.34
C ARG A 163 19.20 7.68 3.63
N THR A 164 18.55 8.71 3.14
CA THR A 164 19.22 9.78 2.41
C THR A 164 20.23 10.51 3.29
N ILE A 165 19.87 10.84 4.53
CA ILE A 165 20.72 11.65 5.41
C ILE A 165 21.83 10.81 6.08
N PHE A 166 21.48 9.66 6.63
CA PHE A 166 22.40 8.91 7.49
C PHE A 166 23.12 7.77 6.78
N TRP A 167 22.46 7.14 5.80
CA TRP A 167 23.09 6.04 5.06
C TRP A 167 23.68 6.49 3.72
N GLN A 168 23.38 7.73 3.32
CA GLN A 168 23.84 8.31 2.04
C GLN A 168 23.42 7.51 0.81
N GLU A 169 22.27 6.84 0.90
CA GLU A 169 21.57 6.18 -0.19
C GLU A 169 20.31 6.95 -0.51
N SER A 170 20.08 7.30 -1.77
CA SER A 170 18.90 8.08 -2.14
C SER A 170 18.07 7.38 -3.20
N ASP A 171 16.96 6.77 -2.75
CA ASP A 171 15.90 6.32 -3.66
C ASP A 171 14.97 7.49 -4.06
N ILE A 172 14.94 8.58 -3.29
CA ILE A 172 14.17 9.79 -3.62
C ILE A 172 14.62 10.36 -4.99
N ALA A 173 15.92 10.27 -5.29
CA ALA A 173 16.46 10.72 -6.56
C ALA A 173 15.89 9.95 -7.76
N ILE A 174 15.45 8.70 -7.59
CA ILE A 174 14.83 7.89 -8.66
C ILE A 174 13.51 8.52 -9.10
N VAL A 175 12.72 9.06 -8.16
CA VAL A 175 11.40 9.65 -8.44
C VAL A 175 11.53 10.90 -9.32
N PHE A 176 12.58 11.69 -9.12
CA PHE A 176 12.78 12.96 -9.83
C PHE A 176 13.73 12.86 -11.01
N GLY A 177 14.74 12.02 -10.93
CA GLY A 177 15.83 11.97 -11.93
C GLY A 177 16.04 10.62 -12.60
N GLY A 178 15.36 9.56 -12.15
CA GLY A 178 15.52 8.20 -12.66
C GLY A 178 16.83 7.51 -12.26
N TYR A 179 17.67 8.15 -11.43
CA TYR A 179 18.97 7.64 -11.02
C TYR A 179 19.03 7.37 -9.53
N LYS A 180 19.58 6.22 -9.15
CA LYS A 180 19.88 5.88 -7.75
C LYS A 180 21.30 6.34 -7.40
N TYR A 181 21.43 7.11 -6.33
CA TYR A 181 22.76 7.41 -5.76
C TYR A 181 23.17 6.28 -4.83
N VAL A 182 24.28 5.61 -5.18
CA VAL A 182 24.91 4.54 -4.39
C VAL A 182 26.35 4.98 -4.09
N LYS A 183 26.85 4.68 -2.90
CA LYS A 183 28.25 4.94 -2.57
C LYS A 183 29.19 4.14 -3.46
N GLU A 184 30.34 4.72 -3.81
CA GLU A 184 31.37 4.04 -4.61
C GLU A 184 31.95 2.78 -3.94
N GLU A 185 31.92 2.70 -2.62
CA GLU A 185 32.41 1.56 -1.86
C GLU A 185 31.57 0.29 -2.11
N ASP A 186 30.26 0.44 -2.25
CA ASP A 186 29.34 -0.68 -2.49
C ASP A 186 29.46 -1.27 -3.91
N LYS A 187 29.99 -0.51 -4.86
CA LYS A 187 30.25 -0.98 -6.24
C LYS A 187 31.42 -1.97 -6.36
N LYS A 188 32.27 -2.06 -5.34
CA LYS A 188 33.44 -2.98 -5.36
C LYS A 188 33.07 -4.37 -4.85
N GLU A 189 32.01 -4.54 -4.13
CA GLU A 189 31.55 -5.84 -3.61
C GLU A 189 30.66 -6.60 -4.60
N GLU A 190 30.09 -5.91 -5.62
CA GLU A 190 29.26 -6.53 -6.67
C GLU A 190 30.07 -7.01 -7.92
N LYS A 191 31.38 -6.91 -7.92
CA LYS A 191 32.26 -7.42 -8.97
C LYS A 191 33.01 -8.67 -8.50
#